data_767f628b93bd5461925610f44d1cf0c0
#
_entry.id   767f628b93bd5461925610f44d1cf0c0
#
_cell.length_a   1.000
_cell.length_b   1.000
_cell.length_c   1.000
_cell.angle_alpha   90.00
_cell.angle_beta   90.00
_cell.angle_gamma   90.00
#
_symmetry.space_group_name_H-M   'P 1'
#
loop_
_entity.id
_entity.type
_entity.pdbx_description
1 polymer ?
#
loop_
_entity_poly.entity_id
_entity_poly.type
_entity_poly.pdbx_seq_one_letter_code
_entity_poly.pdbx_strand_id
1 'polypeptide(L)'
;VLATRGYGEANSTPAGGQGAGEAVSRASKHDWGGKDYRELMTCVDTASRLFSLGEKRWGVMGGSYGGFLTNWIIGHTDRFSCAVAERSTCNRYSQAGTSDCAFRYGEYEFDGLPWDHPDHYLAHSPITYVRSIHTPLLLIHGDEDMNCPISQSEEMFSALRLLHKEVYFARFPGQSHGMSARGTPNCRLDRYRLLLWWMDRYLDREGTAEAEKEEQDV
;
A
#
# COMPACT_ATOMS: atom_id res chain seq x y z
N VAL A 1 -16.80 0.24 -6.67
CA VAL A 1 -16.46 -1.07 -7.26
C VAL A 1 -16.38 -2.13 -6.18
N LEU A 2 -15.60 -1.94 -5.10
CA LEU A 2 -15.53 -2.91 -4.00
C LEU A 2 -16.89 -3.10 -3.32
N ALA A 3 -17.59 -2.03 -3.01
CA ALA A 3 -18.92 -2.08 -2.37
C ALA A 3 -19.95 -2.87 -3.20
N THR A 4 -19.92 -2.78 -4.54
CA THR A 4 -20.83 -3.56 -5.41
C THR A 4 -20.49 -5.06 -5.42
N ARG A 5 -19.36 -5.44 -4.85
CA ARG A 5 -18.92 -6.83 -4.67
C ARG A 5 -19.06 -7.31 -3.22
N GLY A 6 -19.77 -6.54 -2.37
CA GLY A 6 -20.03 -6.90 -0.98
C GLY A 6 -18.92 -6.56 0.01
N TYR A 7 -17.89 -5.80 -0.41
CA TYR A 7 -16.87 -5.31 0.51
C TYR A 7 -17.31 -4.04 1.24
N GLY A 8 -17.09 -3.98 2.54
CA GLY A 8 -17.09 -2.73 3.29
C GLY A 8 -15.77 -1.99 3.07
N GLU A 9 -15.81 -0.67 2.94
CA GLU A 9 -14.62 0.17 2.80
C GLU A 9 -14.53 1.13 4.00
N ALA A 10 -13.42 1.09 4.73
CA ALA A 10 -13.08 2.08 5.73
C ALA A 10 -11.98 2.99 5.17
N ASN A 11 -12.30 4.25 4.92
CA ASN A 11 -11.36 5.26 4.47
C ASN A 11 -10.98 6.16 5.63
N SER A 12 -9.69 6.37 5.83
CA SER A 12 -9.15 7.26 6.85
C SER A 12 -8.18 8.25 6.25
N THR A 13 -8.17 9.45 6.80
CA THR A 13 -7.18 10.49 6.52
C THR A 13 -6.37 10.71 7.79
N PRO A 14 -5.27 9.95 7.97
CA PRO A 14 -4.45 10.02 9.18
C PRO A 14 -3.62 11.31 9.23
N ALA A 15 -2.83 11.46 10.28
CA ALA A 15 -1.80 12.49 10.41
C ALA A 15 -0.98 12.63 9.12
N GLY A 16 -0.74 13.84 8.66
CA GLY A 16 -0.15 14.14 7.35
C GLY A 16 -1.15 14.31 6.22
N GLY A 17 -2.43 13.95 6.43
CA GLY A 17 -3.50 14.11 5.43
C GLY A 17 -3.87 15.56 5.19
N GLN A 18 -4.37 15.86 3.97
CA GLN A 18 -4.79 17.20 3.58
C GLN A 18 -6.27 17.45 3.93
N GLY A 19 -6.64 18.71 4.08
CA GLY A 19 -8.04 19.13 4.25
C GLY A 19 -8.50 19.34 5.70
N ALA A 20 -7.71 18.93 6.69
CA ALA A 20 -8.01 19.09 8.12
C ALA A 20 -7.19 20.18 8.82
N GLY A 21 -6.54 21.05 8.06
CA GLY A 21 -5.73 22.17 8.57
C GLY A 21 -4.22 21.85 8.64
N GLU A 22 -3.42 22.91 8.83
CA GLU A 22 -1.95 22.83 8.74
C GLU A 22 -1.34 21.91 9.82
N ALA A 23 -1.89 21.93 11.04
CA ALA A 23 -1.41 21.09 12.13
C ALA A 23 -1.51 19.60 11.81
N VAL A 24 -2.61 19.17 11.16
CA VAL A 24 -2.80 17.78 10.73
C VAL A 24 -1.87 17.46 9.56
N SER A 25 -1.76 18.34 8.57
CA SER A 25 -0.89 18.13 7.41
C SER A 25 0.60 18.01 7.77
N ARG A 26 1.03 18.66 8.84
CA ARG A 26 2.42 18.60 9.35
C ARG A 26 2.65 17.47 10.37
N ALA A 27 1.62 16.76 10.79
CA ALA A 27 1.72 15.83 11.92
C ALA A 27 2.51 14.55 11.60
N SER A 28 2.73 14.22 10.33
CA SER A 28 3.59 13.12 9.89
C SER A 28 5.05 13.53 9.62
N LYS A 29 5.36 14.82 9.72
CA LYS A 29 6.70 15.32 9.48
C LYS A 29 7.70 14.67 10.44
N HIS A 30 8.79 14.13 9.91
CA HIS A 30 9.83 13.36 10.63
C HIS A 30 9.33 12.06 11.28
N ASP A 31 8.07 11.63 11.04
CA ASP A 31 7.45 10.47 11.73
C ASP A 31 6.59 9.61 10.78
N TRP A 32 7.03 9.45 9.51
CA TRP A 32 6.33 8.58 8.57
C TRP A 32 6.28 7.14 9.09
N GLY A 33 5.07 6.55 9.17
CA GLY A 33 4.86 5.24 9.77
C GLY A 33 4.79 5.25 11.30
N GLY A 34 4.78 6.42 11.94
CA GLY A 34 4.63 6.57 13.38
C GLY A 34 3.20 6.89 13.80
N LYS A 35 2.85 8.18 13.87
CA LYS A 35 1.52 8.62 14.30
C LYS A 35 0.43 8.21 13.32
N ASP A 36 0.67 8.38 12.03
CA ASP A 36 -0.23 7.98 10.95
C ASP A 36 -0.59 6.48 11.01
N TYR A 37 0.41 5.62 11.23
CA TYR A 37 0.20 4.19 11.44
C TYR A 37 -0.66 3.90 12.68
N ARG A 38 -0.37 4.53 13.82
CA ARG A 38 -1.14 4.33 15.06
C ARG A 38 -2.60 4.76 14.92
N GLU A 39 -2.84 5.88 14.22
CA GLU A 39 -4.19 6.38 13.94
C GLU A 39 -4.95 5.40 13.03
N LEU A 40 -4.31 4.87 11.97
CA LEU A 40 -4.92 3.86 11.10
C LEU A 40 -5.28 2.59 11.87
N MET A 41 -4.40 2.09 12.74
CA MET A 41 -4.70 0.91 13.56
C MET A 41 -5.87 1.16 14.51
N THR A 42 -5.98 2.36 15.07
CA THR A 42 -7.13 2.78 15.91
C THR A 42 -8.43 2.82 15.09
N CYS A 43 -8.38 3.27 13.84
CA CYS A 43 -9.53 3.21 12.93
C CYS A 43 -9.96 1.76 12.65
N VAL A 44 -9.02 0.86 12.41
CA VAL A 44 -9.29 -0.57 12.22
C VAL A 44 -9.94 -1.18 13.47
N ASP A 45 -9.40 -0.89 14.66
CA ASP A 45 -9.97 -1.35 15.93
C ASP A 45 -11.41 -0.86 16.14
N THR A 46 -11.65 0.40 15.80
CA THR A 46 -12.97 1.02 15.93
C THR A 46 -13.96 0.40 14.94
N ALA A 47 -13.57 0.25 13.68
CA ALA A 47 -14.41 -0.37 12.67
C ALA A 47 -14.69 -1.85 13.00
N SER A 48 -13.71 -2.61 13.47
CA SER A 48 -13.89 -4.01 13.91
C SER A 48 -14.97 -4.13 14.99
N ARG A 49 -14.95 -3.22 15.96
CA ARG A 49 -15.96 -3.18 17.03
C ARG A 49 -17.34 -2.77 16.54
N LEU A 50 -17.41 -1.73 15.71
CA LEU A 50 -18.69 -1.19 15.21
C LEU A 50 -19.43 -2.16 14.31
N PHE A 51 -18.70 -2.92 13.50
CA PHE A 51 -19.28 -3.81 12.50
C PHE A 51 -19.17 -5.30 12.88
N SER A 52 -18.65 -5.63 14.06
CA SER A 52 -18.43 -7.01 14.55
C SER A 52 -17.66 -7.87 13.55
N LEU A 53 -16.66 -7.29 12.89
CA LEU A 53 -15.87 -7.95 11.88
C LEU A 53 -14.81 -8.86 12.52
N GLY A 54 -14.71 -10.11 12.04
CA GLY A 54 -13.69 -11.05 12.46
C GLY A 54 -12.27 -10.61 12.09
N GLU A 55 -11.28 -11.09 12.83
CA GLU A 55 -9.87 -10.68 12.70
C GLU A 55 -9.27 -10.96 11.30
N LYS A 56 -9.75 -11.98 10.59
CA LYS A 56 -9.22 -12.42 9.28
C LYS A 56 -9.97 -11.85 8.08
N ARG A 57 -10.76 -10.80 8.25
CA ARG A 57 -11.59 -10.23 7.17
C ARG A 57 -11.11 -8.84 6.71
N TRP A 58 -9.87 -8.48 7.03
CA TRP A 58 -9.31 -7.20 6.67
C TRP A 58 -8.29 -7.31 5.53
N GLY A 59 -8.49 -6.55 4.47
CA GLY A 59 -7.48 -6.20 3.49
C GLY A 59 -7.01 -4.77 3.70
N VAL A 60 -5.75 -4.49 3.41
CA VAL A 60 -5.21 -3.13 3.42
C VAL A 60 -4.77 -2.73 2.02
N MET A 61 -5.15 -1.51 1.59
CA MET A 61 -4.74 -1.01 0.29
C MET A 61 -4.48 0.49 0.31
N GLY A 62 -3.56 0.91 -0.54
CA GLY A 62 -3.27 2.31 -0.70
C GLY A 62 -2.38 2.61 -1.88
N GLY A 63 -2.37 3.88 -2.32
CA GLY A 63 -1.53 4.34 -3.41
C GLY A 63 -0.65 5.52 -3.01
N SER A 64 0.57 5.61 -3.58
CA SER A 64 1.54 6.66 -3.26
C SER A 64 1.92 6.63 -1.78
N TYR A 65 1.68 7.67 -1.02
CA TYR A 65 1.84 7.66 0.44
C TYR A 65 1.03 6.54 1.11
N GLY A 66 -0.21 6.31 0.64
CA GLY A 66 -1.01 5.17 1.10
C GLY A 66 -0.40 3.81 0.75
N GLY A 67 0.32 3.72 -0.37
CA GLY A 67 1.09 2.53 -0.75
C GLY A 67 2.32 2.33 0.15
N PHE A 68 3.00 3.40 0.52
CA PHE A 68 4.03 3.37 1.55
C PHE A 68 3.45 2.83 2.88
N LEU A 69 2.33 3.41 3.35
CA LEU A 69 1.67 2.95 4.57
C LEU A 69 1.20 1.49 4.48
N THR A 70 0.73 1.04 3.32
CA THR A 70 0.39 -0.38 3.11
C THR A 70 1.61 -1.28 3.33
N ASN A 71 2.74 -0.96 2.69
CA ASN A 71 3.99 -1.70 2.87
C ASN A 71 4.49 -1.63 4.33
N TRP A 72 4.34 -0.47 4.96
CA TRP A 72 4.72 -0.26 6.37
C TRP A 72 3.88 -1.11 7.31
N ILE A 73 2.55 -1.05 7.17
CA ILE A 73 1.59 -1.77 8.01
C ILE A 73 1.89 -3.26 8.01
N ILE A 74 2.02 -3.88 6.83
CA ILE A 74 2.26 -5.33 6.74
C ILE A 74 3.65 -5.77 7.23
N GLY A 75 4.59 -4.82 7.36
CA GLY A 75 5.88 -5.04 8.02
C GLY A 75 5.82 -5.00 9.54
N HIS A 76 4.72 -4.51 10.12
CA HIS A 76 4.57 -4.27 11.56
C HIS A 76 3.38 -4.99 12.20
N THR A 77 2.52 -5.65 11.43
CA THR A 77 1.37 -6.42 11.95
C THR A 77 0.89 -7.47 10.96
N ASP A 78 0.39 -8.59 11.48
CA ASP A 78 -0.19 -9.70 10.71
C ASP A 78 -1.74 -9.66 10.68
N ARG A 79 -2.35 -8.52 10.98
CA ARG A 79 -3.82 -8.38 11.09
C ARG A 79 -4.55 -8.47 9.76
N PHE A 80 -3.85 -8.30 8.65
CA PHE A 80 -4.45 -8.22 7.32
C PHE A 80 -4.25 -9.51 6.54
N SER A 81 -5.33 -10.02 5.95
CA SER A 81 -5.31 -11.23 5.12
C SER A 81 -4.65 -11.01 3.76
N CYS A 82 -4.69 -9.78 3.25
CA CYS A 82 -4.00 -9.38 2.03
C CYS A 82 -3.71 -7.88 2.00
N ALA A 83 -2.79 -7.50 1.12
CA ALA A 83 -2.39 -6.11 0.93
C ALA A 83 -2.28 -5.77 -0.56
N VAL A 84 -2.60 -4.51 -0.91
CA VAL A 84 -2.37 -3.96 -2.25
C VAL A 84 -1.66 -2.62 -2.15
N ALA A 85 -0.42 -2.55 -2.61
CA ALA A 85 0.37 -1.33 -2.64
C ALA A 85 0.51 -0.85 -4.10
N GLU A 86 -0.07 0.32 -4.39
CA GLU A 86 -0.04 0.89 -5.72
C GLU A 86 0.91 2.08 -5.77
N ARG A 87 1.74 2.16 -6.85
CA ARG A 87 2.67 3.29 -7.05
C ARG A 87 3.30 3.72 -5.72
N SER A 88 3.78 2.73 -5.01
CA SER A 88 4.24 2.85 -3.63
C SER A 88 5.74 3.10 -3.54
N THR A 89 6.18 3.48 -2.36
CA THR A 89 7.59 3.47 -1.99
C THR A 89 7.89 2.41 -0.95
N CYS A 90 9.10 1.86 -0.98
CA CYS A 90 9.54 0.89 0.02
C CYS A 90 10.91 1.23 0.61
N ASN A 91 11.73 1.97 -0.12
CA ASN A 91 13.09 2.33 0.29
C ASN A 91 13.29 3.84 0.12
N ARG A 92 13.19 4.57 1.21
CA ARG A 92 13.32 6.04 1.21
C ARG A 92 14.72 6.49 0.82
N TYR A 93 15.74 5.67 1.11
CA TYR A 93 17.11 5.99 0.77
C TYR A 93 17.32 5.97 -0.76
N SER A 94 16.91 4.89 -1.44
CA SER A 94 17.04 4.79 -2.91
C SER A 94 16.10 5.75 -3.64
N GLN A 95 14.90 5.98 -3.12
CA GLN A 95 13.93 6.93 -3.69
C GLN A 95 14.50 8.35 -3.75
N ALA A 96 15.27 8.77 -2.76
CA ALA A 96 15.82 10.13 -2.71
C ALA A 96 16.69 10.46 -3.94
N GLY A 97 17.35 9.46 -4.53
CA GLY A 97 18.19 9.61 -5.71
C GLY A 97 17.51 9.31 -7.05
N THR A 98 16.27 8.78 -7.04
CA THR A 98 15.61 8.28 -8.26
C THR A 98 14.27 8.97 -8.58
N SER A 99 13.69 9.68 -7.63
CA SER A 99 12.41 10.38 -7.78
C SER A 99 12.60 11.79 -8.34
N ASP A 100 11.65 12.27 -9.13
CA ASP A 100 11.61 13.65 -9.64
C ASP A 100 11.30 14.71 -8.57
N CYS A 101 10.87 14.30 -7.38
CA CYS A 101 10.46 15.18 -6.30
C CYS A 101 11.11 14.88 -4.94
N ALA A 102 11.87 13.79 -4.81
CA ALA A 102 12.40 13.33 -3.51
C ALA A 102 13.35 14.33 -2.85
N PHE A 103 14.07 15.17 -3.63
CA PHE A 103 14.90 16.23 -3.09
C PHE A 103 14.11 17.26 -2.26
N ARG A 104 12.79 17.44 -2.57
CA ARG A 104 11.90 18.32 -1.80
C ARG A 104 11.48 17.73 -0.47
N TYR A 105 11.45 16.39 -0.39
CA TYR A 105 11.04 15.71 0.83
C TYR A 105 12.20 15.51 1.81
N GLY A 106 13.43 15.37 1.33
CA GLY A 106 14.59 15.08 2.16
C GLY A 106 14.78 16.07 3.30
N GLU A 107 14.96 17.33 2.97
CA GLU A 107 15.18 18.36 3.97
C GLU A 107 13.93 18.64 4.83
N TYR A 108 12.75 18.55 4.22
CA TYR A 108 11.50 18.92 4.90
C TYR A 108 10.90 17.78 5.72
N GLU A 109 10.91 16.55 5.19
CA GLU A 109 10.19 15.40 5.78
C GLU A 109 11.11 14.51 6.62
N PHE A 110 12.43 14.52 6.39
CA PHE A 110 13.38 13.62 7.02
C PHE A 110 14.55 14.32 7.73
N ASP A 111 14.47 15.65 7.90
CA ASP A 111 15.46 16.46 8.63
C ASP A 111 16.88 16.38 8.04
N GLY A 112 16.98 16.37 6.71
CA GLY A 112 18.24 16.31 5.99
C GLY A 112 18.26 15.28 4.87
N LEU A 113 19.42 15.09 4.27
CA LEU A 113 19.61 14.24 3.11
C LEU A 113 19.99 12.80 3.53
N PRO A 114 19.73 11.79 2.69
CA PRO A 114 19.95 10.40 3.08
C PRO A 114 21.39 10.07 3.46
N TRP A 115 22.39 10.73 2.85
CA TRP A 115 23.81 10.52 3.20
C TRP A 115 24.23 11.21 4.49
N ASP A 116 23.43 12.17 5.00
CA ASP A 116 23.66 12.79 6.30
C ASP A 116 23.01 11.98 7.43
N HIS A 117 21.88 11.36 7.14
CA HIS A 117 21.06 10.60 8.10
C HIS A 117 20.62 9.21 7.58
N PRO A 118 21.55 8.34 7.13
CA PRO A 118 21.19 7.06 6.47
C PRO A 118 20.32 6.15 7.35
N ASP A 119 20.61 6.07 8.64
CA ASP A 119 19.88 5.22 9.58
C ASP A 119 18.43 5.69 9.76
N HIS A 120 18.20 7.01 9.76
CA HIS A 120 16.85 7.56 9.82
C HIS A 120 16.03 7.21 8.58
N TYR A 121 16.62 7.35 7.39
CA TYR A 121 15.98 6.95 6.14
C TYR A 121 15.65 5.46 6.09
N LEU A 122 16.56 4.61 6.52
CA LEU A 122 16.37 3.17 6.56
C LEU A 122 15.32 2.76 7.61
N ALA A 123 15.33 3.38 8.80
CA ALA A 123 14.35 3.12 9.83
C ALA A 123 12.91 3.42 9.37
N HIS A 124 12.73 4.41 8.47
CA HIS A 124 11.43 4.78 7.88
C HIS A 124 11.19 4.15 6.49
N SER A 125 11.95 3.12 6.14
CA SER A 125 11.82 2.38 4.87
C SER A 125 11.18 1.01 5.10
N PRO A 126 10.00 0.73 4.52
CA PRO A 126 9.33 -0.58 4.64
C PRO A 126 10.21 -1.77 4.30
N ILE A 127 11.16 -1.62 3.36
CA ILE A 127 12.09 -2.68 2.95
C ILE A 127 12.93 -3.20 4.13
N THR A 128 13.20 -2.38 5.12
CA THR A 128 13.94 -2.76 6.33
C THR A 128 13.21 -3.85 7.12
N TYR A 129 11.90 -3.87 7.04
CA TYR A 129 11.01 -4.79 7.77
C TYR A 129 10.49 -5.95 6.91
N VAL A 130 11.03 -6.14 5.71
CA VAL A 130 10.56 -7.16 4.76
C VAL A 130 10.55 -8.58 5.31
N ARG A 131 11.44 -8.91 6.26
CA ARG A 131 11.47 -10.23 6.91
C ARG A 131 10.22 -10.49 7.76
N SER A 132 9.64 -9.45 8.35
CA SER A 132 8.44 -9.54 9.19
C SER A 132 7.14 -9.61 8.37
N ILE A 133 7.16 -9.34 7.06
CA ILE A 133 5.97 -9.40 6.22
C ILE A 133 5.54 -10.86 6.04
N HIS A 134 4.32 -11.18 6.46
CA HIS A 134 3.67 -12.48 6.20
C HIS A 134 2.41 -12.32 5.33
N THR A 135 1.85 -11.14 5.28
CA THR A 135 0.66 -10.80 4.48
C THR A 135 0.97 -10.89 2.98
N PRO A 136 0.18 -11.65 2.19
CA PRO A 136 0.28 -11.65 0.73
C PRO A 136 0.16 -10.24 0.15
N LEU A 137 1.06 -9.86 -0.76
CA LEU A 137 1.15 -8.51 -1.31
C LEU A 137 0.98 -8.47 -2.82
N LEU A 138 0.03 -7.66 -3.30
CA LEU A 138 -0.07 -7.25 -4.69
C LEU A 138 0.56 -5.86 -4.86
N LEU A 139 1.57 -5.75 -5.72
CA LEU A 139 2.16 -4.50 -6.16
C LEU A 139 1.59 -4.12 -7.53
N ILE A 140 1.12 -2.87 -7.68
CA ILE A 140 0.61 -2.31 -8.94
C ILE A 140 1.38 -1.03 -9.23
N HIS A 141 2.06 -0.95 -10.40
CA HIS A 141 2.90 0.20 -10.72
C HIS A 141 2.95 0.50 -12.22
N GLY A 142 2.92 1.79 -12.57
CA GLY A 142 3.20 2.27 -13.91
C GLY A 142 4.70 2.42 -14.13
N ASP A 143 5.23 2.03 -15.29
CA ASP A 143 6.67 2.04 -15.56
C ASP A 143 7.24 3.43 -15.89
N GLU A 144 6.36 4.40 -16.18
CA GLU A 144 6.71 5.82 -16.36
C GLU A 144 6.43 6.68 -15.10
N ASP A 145 6.32 6.05 -13.93
CA ASP A 145 6.17 6.74 -12.67
C ASP A 145 7.51 7.31 -12.21
N MET A 146 7.67 8.62 -12.34
CA MET A 146 8.88 9.34 -11.91
C MET A 146 8.76 9.91 -10.48
N ASN A 147 7.54 9.97 -9.93
CA ASN A 147 7.29 10.45 -8.58
C ASN A 147 7.63 9.37 -7.53
N CYS A 148 7.04 8.19 -7.69
CA CYS A 148 7.47 6.98 -7.00
C CYS A 148 8.05 6.05 -8.07
N PRO A 149 9.36 6.05 -8.32
CA PRO A 149 9.94 5.25 -9.39
C PRO A 149 9.61 3.77 -9.25
N ILE A 150 9.37 3.10 -10.37
CA ILE A 150 8.98 1.68 -10.39
C ILE A 150 9.99 0.77 -9.66
N SER A 151 11.25 1.20 -9.59
CA SER A 151 12.30 0.53 -8.80
C SER A 151 11.90 0.28 -7.35
N GLN A 152 11.04 1.11 -6.78
CA GLN A 152 10.52 0.93 -5.43
C GLN A 152 9.68 -0.35 -5.29
N SER A 153 8.84 -0.64 -6.28
CA SER A 153 8.11 -1.93 -6.33
C SER A 153 9.01 -3.09 -6.73
N GLU A 154 10.01 -2.87 -7.58
CA GLU A 154 10.98 -3.90 -7.96
C GLU A 154 11.85 -4.33 -6.78
N GLU A 155 12.31 -3.40 -5.93
CA GLU A 155 13.05 -3.70 -4.69
C GLU A 155 12.19 -4.54 -3.73
N MET A 156 10.95 -4.13 -3.46
CA MET A 156 10.04 -4.85 -2.57
C MET A 156 9.70 -6.25 -3.12
N PHE A 157 9.37 -6.34 -4.41
CA PHE A 157 9.08 -7.62 -5.07
C PHE A 157 10.27 -8.58 -4.98
N SER A 158 11.46 -8.10 -5.35
CA SER A 158 12.68 -8.91 -5.33
C SER A 158 13.01 -9.42 -3.93
N ALA A 159 12.91 -8.55 -2.92
CA ALA A 159 13.19 -8.92 -1.54
C ALA A 159 12.20 -9.99 -1.02
N LEU A 160 10.89 -9.81 -1.28
CA LEU A 160 9.87 -10.78 -0.87
C LEU A 160 10.03 -12.12 -1.61
N ARG A 161 10.34 -12.11 -2.91
CA ARG A 161 10.60 -13.32 -3.69
C ARG A 161 11.82 -14.10 -3.19
N LEU A 162 12.92 -13.41 -2.87
CA LEU A 162 14.11 -14.03 -2.28
C LEU A 162 13.84 -14.65 -0.91
N LEU A 163 12.87 -14.12 -0.18
CA LEU A 163 12.42 -14.65 1.12
C LEU A 163 11.31 -15.70 0.98
N HIS A 164 10.98 -16.13 -0.24
CA HIS A 164 9.90 -17.08 -0.55
C HIS A 164 8.52 -16.67 -0.01
N LYS A 165 8.27 -15.34 0.06
CA LYS A 165 6.99 -14.78 0.48
C LYS A 165 6.04 -14.61 -0.70
N GLU A 166 4.73 -14.61 -0.41
CA GLU A 166 3.71 -14.47 -1.43
C GLU A 166 3.60 -13.02 -1.89
N VAL A 167 3.99 -12.76 -3.14
CA VAL A 167 3.95 -11.44 -3.76
C VAL A 167 3.67 -11.55 -5.25
N TYR A 168 2.80 -10.67 -5.74
CA TYR A 168 2.52 -10.45 -7.16
C TYR A 168 2.88 -9.03 -7.54
N PHE A 169 3.37 -8.85 -8.78
CA PHE A 169 3.72 -7.54 -9.30
C PHE A 169 3.12 -7.34 -10.69
N ALA A 170 2.17 -6.42 -10.78
CA ALA A 170 1.55 -5.98 -12.03
C ALA A 170 2.20 -4.66 -12.49
N ARG A 171 2.88 -4.71 -13.63
CA ARG A 171 3.48 -3.54 -14.30
C ARG A 171 2.54 -3.05 -15.39
N PHE A 172 2.34 -1.75 -15.45
CA PHE A 172 1.49 -1.09 -16.43
C PHE A 172 2.34 -0.23 -17.36
N PRO A 173 2.66 -0.72 -18.59
CA PRO A 173 3.49 -0.02 -19.54
C PRO A 173 2.90 1.33 -19.95
N GLY A 174 3.76 2.37 -20.04
CA GLY A 174 3.38 3.71 -20.47
C GLY A 174 2.51 4.45 -19.45
N GLN A 175 2.39 3.96 -18.20
CA GLN A 175 1.57 4.61 -17.19
C GLN A 175 2.43 5.33 -16.15
N SER A 176 2.01 6.57 -15.84
CA SER A 176 2.64 7.43 -14.85
C SER A 176 2.04 7.28 -13.45
N HIS A 177 2.53 8.07 -12.50
CA HIS A 177 2.00 8.14 -11.12
C HIS A 177 0.49 8.35 -11.04
N GLY A 178 -0.09 9.05 -11.99
CA GLY A 178 -1.53 9.32 -12.07
C GLY A 178 -2.40 8.18 -12.61
N MET A 179 -1.88 7.00 -12.88
CA MET A 179 -2.54 5.90 -13.56
C MET A 179 -3.94 5.58 -13.05
N SER A 180 -4.15 5.56 -11.74
CA SER A 180 -5.45 5.22 -11.13
C SER A 180 -6.59 6.18 -11.54
N ALA A 181 -6.26 7.45 -11.82
CA ALA A 181 -7.22 8.49 -12.19
C ALA A 181 -7.11 8.91 -13.66
N ARG A 182 -5.89 8.96 -14.20
CA ARG A 182 -5.57 9.55 -15.52
C ARG A 182 -5.03 8.53 -16.53
N GLY A 183 -4.80 7.29 -16.13
CA GLY A 183 -4.37 6.21 -17.00
C GLY A 183 -5.39 5.90 -18.09
N THR A 184 -4.96 5.17 -19.13
CA THR A 184 -5.86 4.75 -20.20
C THR A 184 -7.05 3.97 -19.65
N PRO A 185 -8.23 4.03 -20.29
CA PRO A 185 -9.42 3.32 -19.82
C PRO A 185 -9.19 1.83 -19.57
N ASN A 186 -8.46 1.16 -20.46
CA ASN A 186 -8.14 -0.27 -20.31
C ASN A 186 -7.26 -0.52 -19.07
N CYS A 187 -6.20 0.26 -18.88
CA CYS A 187 -5.34 0.13 -17.71
C CYS A 187 -6.11 0.34 -16.39
N ARG A 188 -7.01 1.32 -16.36
CA ARG A 188 -7.86 1.54 -15.18
C ARG A 188 -8.81 0.36 -14.93
N LEU A 189 -9.37 -0.22 -15.99
CA LEU A 189 -10.23 -1.40 -15.88
C LEU A 189 -9.44 -2.61 -15.37
N ASP A 190 -8.29 -2.89 -15.97
CA ASP A 190 -7.44 -4.03 -15.59
C ASP A 190 -6.90 -3.88 -14.17
N ARG A 191 -6.59 -2.65 -13.73
CA ARG A 191 -6.26 -2.37 -12.35
C ARG A 191 -7.38 -2.80 -11.39
N TYR A 192 -8.65 -2.47 -11.71
CA TYR A 192 -9.79 -2.90 -10.87
C TYR A 192 -10.01 -4.42 -10.91
N ARG A 193 -9.81 -5.07 -12.04
CA ARG A 193 -9.87 -6.54 -12.15
C ARG A 193 -8.82 -7.20 -11.25
N LEU A 194 -7.59 -6.71 -11.25
CA LEU A 194 -6.53 -7.21 -10.38
C LEU A 194 -6.83 -6.99 -8.90
N LEU A 195 -7.36 -5.81 -8.54
CA LEU A 195 -7.79 -5.51 -7.17
C LEU A 195 -8.85 -6.51 -6.70
N LEU A 196 -9.91 -6.69 -7.49
CA LEU A 196 -11.00 -7.62 -7.16
C LEU A 196 -10.48 -9.05 -7.06
N TRP A 197 -9.71 -9.50 -8.05
CA TRP A 197 -9.12 -10.83 -8.04
C TRP A 197 -8.28 -11.08 -6.78
N TRP A 198 -7.47 -10.11 -6.35
CA TRP A 198 -6.65 -10.24 -5.16
C TRP A 198 -7.47 -10.26 -3.88
N MET A 199 -8.43 -9.34 -3.75
CA MET A 199 -9.31 -9.29 -2.60
C MET A 199 -10.19 -10.54 -2.51
N ASP A 200 -10.78 -10.98 -3.63
CA ASP A 200 -11.62 -12.18 -3.69
C ASP A 200 -10.84 -13.47 -3.29
N ARG A 201 -9.54 -13.49 -3.54
CA ARG A 201 -8.67 -14.64 -3.23
C ARG A 201 -8.39 -14.79 -1.73
N TYR A 202 -8.30 -13.70 -0.97
CA TYR A 202 -7.83 -13.72 0.43
C TYR A 202 -8.87 -13.25 1.44
N LEU A 203 -9.90 -12.54 1.03
CA LEU A 203 -10.96 -12.11 1.91
C LEU A 203 -12.14 -13.06 1.76
N ASP A 204 -12.36 -13.86 2.80
CA ASP A 204 -13.45 -14.82 2.85
C ASP A 204 -14.79 -14.10 2.73
N ARG A 205 -15.55 -14.43 1.68
CA ARG A 205 -16.92 -14.00 1.51
C ARG A 205 -17.83 -15.18 1.88
N GLU A 206 -18.70 -14.99 2.84
CA GLU A 206 -19.77 -15.94 3.06
C GLU A 206 -20.55 -16.09 1.74
N GLY A 207 -20.43 -17.24 1.08
CA GLY A 207 -21.19 -17.59 -0.13
C GLY A 207 -20.41 -17.83 -1.44
N THR A 208 -19.09 -17.67 -1.50
CA THR A 208 -18.35 -17.96 -2.76
C THR A 208 -18.07 -19.45 -2.99
N ALA A 209 -18.15 -20.28 -1.97
CA ALA A 209 -17.97 -21.72 -2.10
C ALA A 209 -19.13 -22.41 -2.87
N GLU A 210 -20.27 -21.80 -3.01
CA GLU A 210 -21.41 -22.32 -3.78
C GLU A 210 -21.36 -21.89 -5.26
N ALA A 211 -20.85 -20.67 -5.57
CA ALA A 211 -20.78 -20.16 -6.93
C ALA A 211 -19.70 -20.85 -7.78
N GLU A 212 -18.57 -21.24 -7.18
CA GLU A 212 -17.50 -21.97 -7.89
C GLU A 212 -17.88 -23.42 -8.22
N LYS A 213 -18.86 -24.01 -7.54
CA LYS A 213 -19.40 -25.34 -7.87
C LYS A 213 -20.38 -25.29 -9.04
N GLU A 214 -21.13 -24.20 -9.18
CA GLU A 214 -22.09 -24.06 -10.30
C GLU A 214 -21.39 -23.76 -11.65
N GLU A 215 -20.20 -23.13 -11.65
CA GLU A 215 -19.41 -22.91 -12.89
C GLU A 215 -18.61 -24.15 -13.35
N GLN A 216 -18.40 -25.16 -12.48
CA GLN A 216 -17.72 -26.41 -12.86
C GLN A 216 -18.68 -27.50 -13.35
N ASP A 217 -19.99 -27.33 -13.17
CA ASP A 217 -21.02 -28.26 -13.60
C ASP A 217 -21.76 -27.82 -14.89
N VAL A 218 -21.27 -26.83 -15.62
CA VAL A 218 -21.74 -26.37 -16.93
C VAL A 218 -20.63 -26.55 -17.96
#